data_8b5ecdc0715d5d5ada8340f0af196d9b
#
_entry.id   8b5ecdc0715d5d5ada8340f0af196d9b
#
_cell.length_a   1.000
_cell.length_b   1.000
_cell.length_c   1.000
_cell.angle_alpha   90.00
_cell.angle_beta   90.00
_cell.angle_gamma   90.00
#
_symmetry.space_group_name_H-M   'P 1'
#
loop_
_entity.id
_entity.type
_entity.pdbx_description
1 polymer ?
#
loop_
_entity_poly.entity_id
_entity_poly.type
_entity_poly.pdbx_seq_one_letter_code
_entity_poly.pdbx_strand_id
1 'polypeptide(L)'
;MKKYSAESILIFVTLIWGATFAIIKLALVNVSPLVFITIRFSFATILLLPFFFKKAKNISRIAVLSGLLLGVMYFLGFSTQTIGLKYTTATKSGFITGTFILFTPIFQYLFEKKVPGKGNLIGISFVLTGLIMLSSQGNSILDIFTEIGSGFNIGDFFTLLCAVFYAMYLVYLDIISKKYDYMLLVFLQISVTAVLGIIAAITLHLTGLENIKFIFGGNLVFAFLYTSILATVLATTLQTKYQKVITPTKAGIIFSFEPIFSAVIAYYFINEKVSRFSLIGGILIFTGLLVTELFDKLIKNNE
;
A
#
# COMPACT_ATOMS: atom_id res chain seq x y z
N MET A 1 21.32 5.84 11.91
CA MET A 1 20.37 4.81 12.36
C MET A 1 20.73 3.52 11.65
N LYS A 2 20.75 2.38 12.33
CA LYS A 2 21.15 1.10 11.72
C LYS A 2 20.06 0.67 10.72
N LYS A 3 20.46 0.14 9.54
CA LYS A 3 19.58 -0.34 8.46
C LYS A 3 18.49 -1.30 8.97
N TYR A 4 18.85 -2.22 9.86
CA TYR A 4 17.93 -3.19 10.46
C TYR A 4 16.77 -2.56 11.27
N SER A 5 17.00 -1.40 11.91
CA SER A 5 15.91 -0.72 12.60
C SER A 5 14.89 -0.11 11.63
N ALA A 6 15.30 0.32 10.44
CA ALA A 6 14.38 0.81 9.41
C ALA A 6 13.52 -0.32 8.84
N GLU A 7 14.12 -1.47 8.57
CA GLU A 7 13.42 -2.66 8.06
C GLU A 7 12.35 -3.15 9.04
N SER A 8 12.71 -3.28 10.33
CA SER A 8 11.73 -3.68 11.38
C SER A 8 10.57 -2.68 11.49
N ILE A 9 10.84 -1.37 11.37
CA ILE A 9 9.80 -0.35 11.39
C ILE A 9 8.87 -0.49 10.18
N LEU A 10 9.44 -0.77 8.99
CA LEU A 10 8.62 -0.95 7.78
C LEU A 10 7.81 -2.25 7.83
N ILE A 11 8.33 -3.34 8.43
CA ILE A 11 7.53 -4.55 8.70
C ILE A 11 6.36 -4.23 9.65
N PHE A 12 6.58 -3.42 10.69
CA PHE A 12 5.50 -2.97 11.55
C PHE A 12 4.44 -2.13 10.80
N VAL A 13 4.88 -1.29 9.85
CA VAL A 13 3.97 -0.55 8.96
C VAL A 13 3.11 -1.52 8.12
N THR A 14 3.69 -2.61 7.59
CA THR A 14 2.92 -3.59 6.81
C THR A 14 1.88 -4.33 7.64
N LEU A 15 2.15 -4.59 8.92
CA LEU A 15 1.15 -5.15 9.84
C LEU A 15 -0.06 -4.21 9.98
N ILE A 16 0.20 -2.91 10.18
CA ILE A 16 -0.88 -1.90 10.29
C ILE A 16 -1.69 -1.85 8.99
N TRP A 17 -1.02 -1.84 7.84
CA TRP A 17 -1.70 -1.77 6.54
C TRP A 17 -2.44 -3.06 6.18
N GLY A 18 -1.89 -4.23 6.49
CA GLY A 18 -2.56 -5.51 6.27
C GLY A 18 -3.93 -5.59 6.94
N ALA A 19 -4.06 -5.02 8.15
CA ALA A 19 -5.35 -4.96 8.84
C ALA A 19 -6.37 -4.05 8.13
N THR A 20 -5.92 -3.05 7.37
CA THR A 20 -6.84 -2.10 6.72
C THR A 20 -7.75 -2.75 5.69
N PHE A 21 -7.32 -3.82 5.02
CA PHE A 21 -8.16 -4.49 4.02
C PHE A 21 -9.47 -5.01 4.62
N ALA A 22 -9.39 -5.74 5.73
CA ALA A 22 -10.57 -6.24 6.42
C ALA A 22 -11.41 -5.10 7.01
N ILE A 23 -10.78 -4.13 7.66
CA ILE A 23 -11.45 -2.99 8.31
C ILE A 23 -12.19 -2.14 7.27
N ILE A 24 -11.54 -1.80 6.15
CA ILE A 24 -12.16 -1.01 5.07
C ILE A 24 -13.27 -1.81 4.40
N LYS A 25 -13.06 -3.11 4.13
CA LYS A 25 -14.09 -3.97 3.54
C LYS A 25 -15.38 -3.94 4.33
N LEU A 26 -15.30 -4.04 5.66
CA LEU A 26 -16.46 -3.91 6.56
C LEU A 26 -17.05 -2.50 6.53
N ALA A 27 -16.24 -1.46 6.49
CA ALA A 27 -16.72 -0.08 6.45
C ALA A 27 -17.48 0.24 5.16
N LEU A 28 -17.03 -0.30 4.01
CA LEU A 28 -17.64 -0.07 2.69
C LEU A 28 -19.07 -0.61 2.56
N VAL A 29 -19.54 -1.42 3.49
CA VAL A 29 -20.97 -1.78 3.61
C VAL A 29 -21.82 -0.54 3.92
N ASN A 30 -21.29 0.42 4.68
CA ASN A 30 -22.01 1.59 5.21
C ASN A 30 -21.60 2.92 4.58
N VAL A 31 -20.49 2.96 3.82
CA VAL A 31 -19.97 4.19 3.24
C VAL A 31 -19.44 3.95 1.83
N SER A 32 -19.66 4.90 0.93
CA SER A 32 -19.09 4.84 -0.42
C SER A 32 -17.57 5.05 -0.41
N PRO A 33 -16.81 4.41 -1.33
CA PRO A 33 -15.35 4.41 -1.34
C PRO A 33 -14.69 5.78 -1.25
N LEU A 34 -15.12 6.72 -2.09
CA LEU A 34 -14.52 8.06 -2.11
C LEU A 34 -14.90 8.91 -0.90
N VAL A 35 -16.10 8.71 -0.33
CA VAL A 35 -16.48 9.35 0.93
C VAL A 35 -15.63 8.82 2.07
N PHE A 36 -15.34 7.51 2.10
CA PHE A 36 -14.43 6.93 3.08
C PHE A 36 -13.03 7.54 3.00
N ILE A 37 -12.45 7.64 1.80
CA ILE A 37 -11.15 8.28 1.57
C ILE A 37 -11.19 9.74 2.02
N THR A 38 -12.20 10.49 1.61
CA THR A 38 -12.35 11.89 1.97
C THR A 38 -12.30 12.10 3.49
N ILE A 39 -13.12 11.36 4.24
CA ILE A 39 -13.17 11.51 5.71
C ILE A 39 -11.84 11.06 6.34
N ARG A 40 -11.31 9.91 5.94
CA ARG A 40 -10.05 9.35 6.44
C ARG A 40 -8.90 10.34 6.29
N PHE A 41 -8.69 10.87 5.09
CA PHE A 41 -7.55 11.74 4.79
C PHE A 41 -7.76 13.17 5.26
N SER A 42 -9.00 13.69 5.30
CA SER A 42 -9.30 14.99 5.91
C SER A 42 -9.01 15.00 7.40
N PHE A 43 -9.45 13.97 8.12
CA PHE A 43 -9.15 13.83 9.55
C PHE A 43 -7.65 13.70 9.81
N ALA A 44 -6.95 12.89 9.01
CA ALA A 44 -5.49 12.78 9.08
C ALA A 44 -4.77 14.12 8.80
N THR A 45 -5.27 14.91 7.83
CA THR A 45 -4.74 16.24 7.52
C THR A 45 -4.88 17.17 8.71
N ILE A 46 -6.06 17.20 9.34
CA ILE A 46 -6.32 18.05 10.53
C ILE A 46 -5.37 17.67 11.67
N LEU A 47 -5.16 16.38 11.92
CA LEU A 47 -4.22 15.92 12.95
C LEU A 47 -2.77 16.32 12.67
N LEU A 48 -2.37 16.45 11.41
CA LEU A 48 -1.00 16.83 11.03
C LEU A 48 -0.76 18.33 11.00
N LEU A 49 -1.80 19.17 10.93
CA LEU A 49 -1.68 20.64 10.86
C LEU A 49 -0.73 21.23 11.92
N PRO A 50 -0.84 20.90 13.23
CA PRO A 50 0.03 21.48 14.25
C PRO A 50 1.51 21.14 14.04
N PHE A 51 1.80 19.94 13.56
CA PHE A 51 3.16 19.47 13.29
C PHE A 51 3.75 20.11 12.03
N PHE A 52 2.92 20.33 11.02
CA PHE A 52 3.31 20.99 9.79
C PHE A 52 3.70 22.46 10.06
N PHE A 53 2.85 23.25 10.74
CA PHE A 53 3.12 24.66 11.00
C PHE A 53 4.37 24.89 11.85
N LYS A 54 4.72 23.97 12.75
CA LYS A 54 5.98 24.04 13.53
C LYS A 54 7.23 23.92 12.65
N LYS A 55 7.15 23.25 11.50
CA LYS A 55 8.28 22.96 10.60
C LYS A 55 8.24 23.73 9.28
N ALA A 56 7.13 24.38 8.95
CA ALA A 56 6.91 25.08 7.68
C ALA A 56 7.68 26.40 7.55
N LYS A 57 9.01 26.36 7.73
CA LYS A 57 9.88 27.52 7.51
C LYS A 57 10.67 27.32 6.21
N ASN A 58 10.66 28.34 5.32
CA ASN A 58 11.46 28.38 4.08
C ASN A 58 11.25 27.19 3.11
N ILE A 59 9.97 26.83 2.84
CA ILE A 59 9.64 25.74 1.93
C ILE A 59 9.85 26.22 0.49
N SER A 60 10.70 25.51 -0.27
CA SER A 60 10.92 25.83 -1.68
C SER A 60 9.70 25.42 -2.54
N ARG A 61 9.44 26.20 -3.62
CA ARG A 61 8.37 25.87 -4.57
C ARG A 61 8.51 24.45 -5.16
N ILE A 62 9.74 24.01 -5.41
CA ILE A 62 10.02 22.69 -5.96
C ILE A 62 9.65 21.59 -4.94
N ALA A 63 9.92 21.80 -3.65
CA ALA A 63 9.51 20.86 -2.59
C ALA A 63 7.98 20.70 -2.53
N VAL A 64 7.24 21.83 -2.65
CA VAL A 64 5.77 21.80 -2.69
C VAL A 64 5.28 21.03 -3.92
N LEU A 65 5.77 21.35 -5.13
CA LEU A 65 5.37 20.66 -6.35
C LEU A 65 5.67 19.14 -6.29
N SER A 66 6.84 18.78 -5.74
CA SER A 66 7.20 17.37 -5.54
C SER A 66 6.23 16.67 -4.57
N GLY A 67 5.87 17.31 -3.48
CA GLY A 67 4.90 16.78 -2.53
C GLY A 67 3.48 16.70 -3.08
N LEU A 68 3.07 17.67 -3.91
CA LEU A 68 1.78 17.63 -4.61
C LEU A 68 1.71 16.46 -5.58
N LEU A 69 2.76 16.24 -6.40
CA LEU A 69 2.83 15.10 -7.32
C LEU A 69 2.80 13.76 -6.56
N LEU A 70 3.54 13.67 -5.45
CA LEU A 70 3.48 12.52 -4.57
C LEU A 70 2.06 12.26 -4.06
N GLY A 71 1.35 13.33 -3.67
CA GLY A 71 -0.03 13.27 -3.21
C GLY A 71 -1.01 12.80 -4.28
N VAL A 72 -0.81 13.18 -5.54
CA VAL A 72 -1.62 12.68 -6.67
C VAL A 72 -1.42 11.17 -6.85
N MET A 73 -0.18 10.69 -6.85
CA MET A 73 0.11 9.25 -6.94
C MET A 73 -0.50 8.48 -5.77
N TYR A 74 -0.41 9.03 -4.56
CA TYR A 74 -0.98 8.46 -3.35
C TYR A 74 -2.51 8.40 -3.40
N PHE A 75 -3.17 9.47 -3.87
CA PHE A 75 -4.60 9.49 -4.10
C PHE A 75 -5.04 8.43 -5.13
N LEU A 76 -4.36 8.34 -6.27
CA LEU A 76 -4.68 7.36 -7.30
C LEU A 76 -4.53 5.92 -6.77
N GLY A 77 -3.49 5.64 -6.00
CA GLY A 77 -3.30 4.34 -5.34
C GLY A 77 -4.45 4.02 -4.39
N PHE A 78 -4.74 4.90 -3.42
CA PHE A 78 -5.79 4.65 -2.42
C PHE A 78 -7.21 4.65 -3.00
N SER A 79 -7.50 5.51 -3.96
CA SER A 79 -8.83 5.55 -4.58
C SER A 79 -9.12 4.27 -5.37
N THR A 80 -8.18 3.85 -6.21
CA THR A 80 -8.32 2.61 -6.98
C THR A 80 -8.36 1.38 -6.06
N GLN A 81 -7.54 1.32 -5.00
CA GLN A 81 -7.60 0.25 -4.00
C GLN A 81 -8.96 0.18 -3.31
N THR A 82 -9.44 1.30 -2.81
CA THR A 82 -10.69 1.34 -2.03
C THR A 82 -11.91 1.05 -2.91
N ILE A 83 -11.93 1.57 -4.15
CA ILE A 83 -12.95 1.22 -5.14
C ILE A 83 -12.86 -0.28 -5.47
N GLY A 84 -11.67 -0.79 -5.74
CA GLY A 84 -11.44 -2.20 -6.01
C GLY A 84 -11.95 -3.10 -4.89
N LEU A 85 -11.60 -2.77 -3.65
CA LEU A 85 -11.98 -3.54 -2.45
C LEU A 85 -13.51 -3.63 -2.25
N LYS A 86 -14.29 -2.68 -2.77
CA LYS A 86 -15.76 -2.76 -2.78
C LYS A 86 -16.25 -4.01 -3.53
N TYR A 87 -15.59 -4.39 -4.62
CA TYR A 87 -16.02 -5.42 -5.56
C TYR A 87 -15.25 -6.74 -5.47
N THR A 88 -14.15 -6.82 -4.68
CA THR A 88 -13.35 -8.03 -4.47
C THR A 88 -13.22 -8.38 -2.97
N THR A 89 -12.59 -9.51 -2.63
CA THR A 89 -12.35 -9.89 -1.22
C THR A 89 -11.16 -9.14 -0.63
N ALA A 90 -11.05 -9.08 0.70
CA ALA A 90 -9.92 -8.44 1.38
C ALA A 90 -8.60 -9.15 1.05
N THR A 91 -8.60 -10.48 1.11
CA THR A 91 -7.42 -11.30 0.79
C THR A 91 -6.99 -11.13 -0.67
N LYS A 92 -7.93 -11.17 -1.63
CA LYS A 92 -7.63 -11.01 -3.07
C LYS A 92 -7.13 -9.60 -3.38
N SER A 93 -7.73 -8.57 -2.78
CA SER A 93 -7.26 -7.19 -2.92
C SER A 93 -5.85 -7.02 -2.36
N GLY A 94 -5.57 -7.58 -1.18
CA GLY A 94 -4.21 -7.58 -0.60
C GLY A 94 -3.19 -8.25 -1.52
N PHE A 95 -3.54 -9.43 -2.08
CA PHE A 95 -2.72 -10.15 -3.05
C PHE A 95 -2.41 -9.31 -4.29
N ILE A 96 -3.46 -8.80 -4.97
CA ILE A 96 -3.29 -8.03 -6.22
C ILE A 96 -2.52 -6.74 -5.95
N THR A 97 -2.79 -6.05 -4.82
CA THR A 97 -1.99 -4.90 -4.40
C THR A 97 -0.53 -5.28 -4.25
N GLY A 98 -0.21 -6.41 -3.62
CA GLY A 98 1.17 -6.91 -3.43
C GLY A 98 1.94 -7.09 -4.74
N THR A 99 1.25 -7.23 -5.89
CA THR A 99 1.92 -7.30 -7.21
C THR A 99 2.63 -6.00 -7.60
N PHE A 100 2.48 -4.89 -6.84
CA PHE A 100 3.26 -3.66 -7.07
C PHE A 100 4.77 -3.92 -7.07
N ILE A 101 5.24 -5.00 -6.45
CA ILE A 101 6.65 -5.41 -6.46
C ILE A 101 7.17 -5.71 -7.87
N LEU A 102 6.30 -6.14 -8.80
CA LEU A 102 6.65 -6.32 -10.22
C LEU A 102 6.91 -5.01 -10.93
N PHE A 103 6.09 -4.02 -10.63
CA PHE A 103 6.15 -2.70 -11.27
C PHE A 103 7.25 -1.83 -10.68
N THR A 104 7.63 -2.05 -9.41
CA THR A 104 8.64 -1.24 -8.71
C THR A 104 9.99 -1.20 -9.45
N PRO A 105 10.62 -2.31 -9.88
CA PRO A 105 11.86 -2.28 -10.65
C PRO A 105 11.73 -1.55 -11.99
N ILE A 106 10.57 -1.66 -12.63
CA ILE A 106 10.29 -0.97 -13.90
C ILE A 106 10.33 0.53 -13.69
N PHE A 107 9.59 1.05 -12.69
CA PHE A 107 9.60 2.49 -12.38
C PHE A 107 10.94 2.95 -11.81
N GLN A 108 11.65 2.11 -11.05
CA GLN A 108 12.99 2.41 -10.58
C GLN A 108 13.96 2.61 -11.77
N TYR A 109 13.89 1.76 -12.77
CA TYR A 109 14.67 1.94 -14.00
C TYR A 109 14.25 3.19 -14.77
N LEU A 110 12.95 3.44 -14.91
CA LEU A 110 12.43 4.61 -15.65
C LEU A 110 12.84 5.94 -14.99
N PHE A 111 12.76 6.05 -13.66
CA PHE A 111 12.99 7.30 -12.93
C PHE A 111 14.44 7.50 -12.52
N GLU A 112 15.15 6.43 -12.14
CA GLU A 112 16.52 6.52 -11.61
C GLU A 112 17.57 5.90 -12.53
N LYS A 113 17.19 5.17 -13.59
CA LYS A 113 18.08 4.38 -14.46
C LYS A 113 18.87 3.30 -13.71
N LYS A 114 18.37 2.86 -12.55
CA LYS A 114 19.00 1.83 -11.72
C LYS A 114 18.30 0.48 -11.95
N VAL A 115 19.11 -0.55 -12.19
CA VAL A 115 18.62 -1.94 -12.32
C VAL A 115 18.70 -2.60 -10.94
N PRO A 116 17.68 -3.36 -10.50
CA PRO A 116 17.75 -4.11 -9.25
C PRO A 116 18.84 -5.19 -9.31
N GLY A 117 19.51 -5.43 -8.18
CA GLY A 117 20.50 -6.49 -8.06
C GLY A 117 19.92 -7.89 -8.26
N LYS A 118 20.77 -8.87 -8.59
CA LYS A 118 20.35 -10.29 -8.82
C LYS A 118 19.57 -10.88 -7.63
N GLY A 119 19.99 -10.57 -6.39
CA GLY A 119 19.28 -11.01 -5.19
C GLY A 119 17.85 -10.46 -5.11
N ASN A 120 17.63 -9.21 -5.50
CA ASN A 120 16.29 -8.61 -5.56
C ASN A 120 15.42 -9.32 -6.62
N LEU A 121 15.97 -9.64 -7.81
CA LEU A 121 15.22 -10.33 -8.86
C LEU A 121 14.79 -11.75 -8.43
N ILE A 122 15.69 -12.49 -7.78
CA ILE A 122 15.38 -13.80 -7.22
C ILE A 122 14.32 -13.67 -6.12
N GLY A 123 14.48 -12.71 -5.20
CA GLY A 123 13.51 -12.42 -4.15
C GLY A 123 12.12 -12.10 -4.70
N ILE A 124 12.04 -11.28 -5.75
CA ILE A 124 10.78 -10.97 -6.46
C ILE A 124 10.13 -12.24 -7.02
N SER A 125 10.91 -13.15 -7.62
CA SER A 125 10.36 -14.41 -8.15
C SER A 125 9.72 -15.27 -7.06
N PHE A 126 10.36 -15.37 -5.88
CA PHE A 126 9.78 -16.05 -4.72
C PHE A 126 8.51 -15.37 -4.23
N VAL A 127 8.53 -14.03 -4.10
CA VAL A 127 7.36 -13.25 -3.68
C VAL A 127 6.20 -13.43 -4.64
N LEU A 128 6.44 -13.38 -5.95
CA LEU A 128 5.39 -13.57 -6.95
C LEU A 128 4.77 -14.94 -6.90
N THR A 129 5.59 -15.99 -6.83
CA THR A 129 5.09 -17.35 -6.69
C THR A 129 4.28 -17.47 -5.38
N GLY A 130 4.78 -16.88 -4.30
CA GLY A 130 4.09 -16.82 -3.02
C GLY A 130 2.76 -16.06 -3.07
N LEU A 131 2.71 -14.94 -3.75
CA LEU A 131 1.49 -14.16 -3.94
C LEU A 131 0.43 -14.94 -4.74
N ILE A 132 0.83 -15.59 -5.83
CA ILE A 132 -0.05 -16.45 -6.63
C ILE A 132 -0.64 -17.56 -5.75
N MET A 133 0.18 -18.24 -4.96
CA MET A 133 -0.29 -19.31 -4.07
C MET A 133 -1.17 -18.75 -2.93
N LEU A 134 -0.83 -17.59 -2.38
CA LEU A 134 -1.61 -16.95 -1.31
C LEU A 134 -3.05 -16.63 -1.75
N SER A 135 -3.25 -16.28 -3.03
CA SER A 135 -4.56 -15.93 -3.57
C SER A 135 -5.47 -17.13 -3.83
N SER A 136 -4.91 -18.33 -3.93
CA SER A 136 -5.68 -19.52 -4.27
C SER A 136 -6.50 -20.03 -3.09
N GLN A 137 -7.79 -20.24 -3.33
CA GLN A 137 -8.72 -20.90 -2.40
C GLN A 137 -8.91 -22.40 -2.73
N GLY A 138 -8.40 -22.85 -3.87
CA GLY A 138 -8.50 -24.24 -4.34
C GLY A 138 -7.60 -25.21 -3.58
N ASN A 139 -7.81 -26.51 -3.88
CA ASN A 139 -7.05 -27.62 -3.30
C ASN A 139 -6.02 -28.21 -4.27
N SER A 140 -5.98 -27.76 -5.51
CA SER A 140 -5.06 -28.24 -6.54
C SER A 140 -4.33 -27.09 -7.24
N ILE A 141 -3.16 -27.40 -7.83
CA ILE A 141 -2.39 -26.42 -8.63
C ILE A 141 -3.19 -25.96 -9.87
N LEU A 142 -4.03 -26.82 -10.42
CA LEU A 142 -4.89 -26.47 -11.56
C LEU A 142 -5.95 -25.42 -11.16
N ASP A 143 -6.45 -25.48 -9.93
CA ASP A 143 -7.41 -24.49 -9.41
C ASP A 143 -6.80 -23.09 -9.39
N ILE A 144 -5.49 -22.96 -9.11
CA ILE A 144 -4.78 -21.67 -9.12
C ILE A 144 -4.91 -20.98 -10.49
N PHE A 145 -4.69 -21.74 -11.57
CA PHE A 145 -4.74 -21.19 -12.92
C PHE A 145 -6.18 -20.87 -13.37
N THR A 146 -7.14 -21.70 -12.99
CA THR A 146 -8.55 -21.45 -13.30
C THR A 146 -9.12 -20.27 -12.49
N GLU A 147 -8.75 -20.11 -11.22
CA GLU A 147 -9.17 -19.00 -10.38
C GLU A 147 -8.60 -17.65 -10.86
N ILE A 148 -7.33 -17.62 -11.32
CA ILE A 148 -6.73 -16.41 -11.89
C ILE A 148 -7.43 -16.02 -13.21
N GLY A 149 -7.82 -16.99 -14.04
CA GLY A 149 -8.42 -16.72 -15.36
C GLY A 149 -9.91 -16.41 -15.33
N SER A 150 -10.70 -17.15 -14.55
CA SER A 150 -12.17 -17.07 -14.58
C SER A 150 -12.80 -16.12 -13.57
N GLY A 151 -12.05 -15.73 -12.54
CA GLY A 151 -12.54 -14.92 -11.42
C GLY A 151 -12.11 -13.44 -11.43
N PHE A 152 -11.51 -12.95 -12.53
CA PHE A 152 -11.05 -11.57 -12.61
C PHE A 152 -12.24 -10.62 -12.85
N ASN A 153 -12.49 -9.72 -11.89
CA ASN A 153 -13.62 -8.80 -11.92
C ASN A 153 -13.16 -7.32 -11.94
N ILE A 154 -14.11 -6.40 -12.01
CA ILE A 154 -13.82 -4.97 -12.03
C ILE A 154 -13.07 -4.49 -10.77
N GLY A 155 -13.31 -5.10 -9.62
CA GLY A 155 -12.59 -4.80 -8.38
C GLY A 155 -11.12 -5.20 -8.45
N ASP A 156 -10.83 -6.33 -9.07
CA ASP A 156 -9.47 -6.81 -9.30
C ASP A 156 -8.72 -5.89 -10.27
N PHE A 157 -9.40 -5.38 -11.31
CA PHE A 157 -8.83 -4.40 -12.23
C PHE A 157 -8.45 -3.09 -11.51
N PHE A 158 -9.34 -2.53 -10.70
CA PHE A 158 -9.02 -1.33 -9.92
C PHE A 158 -7.89 -1.58 -8.92
N THR A 159 -7.84 -2.75 -8.29
CA THR A 159 -6.76 -3.12 -7.39
C THR A 159 -5.42 -3.30 -8.13
N LEU A 160 -5.44 -3.79 -9.38
CA LEU A 160 -4.25 -3.86 -10.22
C LEU A 160 -3.73 -2.46 -10.60
N LEU A 161 -4.63 -1.53 -10.93
CA LEU A 161 -4.26 -0.12 -11.14
C LEU A 161 -3.63 0.47 -9.86
N CYS A 162 -4.18 0.15 -8.69
CA CYS A 162 -3.57 0.52 -7.42
C CYS A 162 -2.12 0.03 -7.32
N ALA A 163 -1.84 -1.23 -7.69
CA ALA A 163 -0.48 -1.77 -7.64
C ALA A 163 0.49 -0.97 -8.53
N VAL A 164 0.05 -0.54 -9.72
CA VAL A 164 0.84 0.32 -10.61
C VAL A 164 1.12 1.67 -9.95
N PHE A 165 0.09 2.33 -9.42
CA PHE A 165 0.24 3.65 -8.78
C PHE A 165 1.10 3.58 -7.50
N TYR A 166 0.98 2.53 -6.70
CA TYR A 166 1.82 2.35 -5.52
C TYR A 166 3.28 2.08 -5.88
N ALA A 167 3.56 1.36 -6.95
CA ALA A 167 4.93 1.19 -7.43
C ALA A 167 5.56 2.53 -7.85
N MET A 168 4.82 3.35 -8.61
CA MET A 168 5.24 4.72 -8.97
C MET A 168 5.48 5.58 -7.72
N TYR A 169 4.52 5.58 -6.80
CA TYR A 169 4.60 6.29 -5.53
C TYR A 169 5.83 5.87 -4.73
N LEU A 170 6.06 4.58 -4.58
CA LEU A 170 7.16 4.01 -3.78
C LEU A 170 8.53 4.48 -4.29
N VAL A 171 8.74 4.45 -5.60
CA VAL A 171 9.99 4.89 -6.23
C VAL A 171 10.14 6.41 -6.13
N TYR A 172 9.07 7.16 -6.43
CA TYR A 172 9.11 8.61 -6.37
C TYR A 172 9.33 9.11 -4.93
N LEU A 173 8.68 8.48 -3.94
CA LEU A 173 8.90 8.77 -2.52
C LEU A 173 10.37 8.57 -2.13
N ASP A 174 11.03 7.50 -2.59
CA ASP A 174 12.44 7.27 -2.31
C ASP A 174 13.33 8.41 -2.82
N ILE A 175 13.06 8.89 -4.04
CA ILE A 175 13.81 9.98 -4.66
C ILE A 175 13.68 11.28 -3.87
N ILE A 176 12.43 11.67 -3.51
CA ILE A 176 12.18 12.98 -2.92
C ILE A 176 12.36 13.01 -1.40
N SER A 177 12.19 11.89 -0.70
CA SER A 177 12.38 11.81 0.76
C SER A 177 13.83 12.00 1.19
N LYS A 178 14.77 11.82 0.28
CA LYS A 178 16.20 12.12 0.48
C LYS A 178 16.53 13.61 0.35
N LYS A 179 15.68 14.38 -0.32
CA LYS A 179 15.89 15.80 -0.66
C LYS A 179 15.12 16.75 0.24
N TYR A 180 13.96 16.34 0.73
CA TYR A 180 13.03 17.21 1.44
C TYR A 180 12.66 16.66 2.82
N ASP A 181 12.21 17.55 3.70
CA ASP A 181 11.74 17.14 5.04
C ASP A 181 10.56 16.18 4.92
N TYR A 182 10.63 15.08 5.66
CA TYR A 182 9.61 14.03 5.62
C TYR A 182 8.24 14.53 6.10
N MET A 183 8.19 15.46 7.05
CA MET A 183 6.92 15.98 7.58
C MET A 183 6.19 16.84 6.56
N LEU A 184 6.94 17.60 5.74
CA LEU A 184 6.39 18.33 4.60
C LEU A 184 5.76 17.37 3.59
N LEU A 185 6.50 16.32 3.22
CA LEU A 185 6.02 15.33 2.26
C LEU A 185 4.78 14.59 2.77
N VAL A 186 4.80 14.17 4.05
CA VAL A 186 3.65 13.52 4.71
C VAL A 186 2.43 14.41 4.69
N PHE A 187 2.58 15.67 5.09
CA PHE A 187 1.46 16.60 5.11
C PHE A 187 0.89 16.84 3.72
N LEU A 188 1.74 17.13 2.73
CA LEU A 188 1.29 17.42 1.36
C LEU A 188 0.59 16.22 0.72
N GLN A 189 1.17 15.01 0.80
CA GLN A 189 0.54 13.85 0.18
C GLN A 189 -0.82 13.50 0.80
N ILE A 190 -0.96 13.64 2.13
CA ILE A 190 -2.21 13.36 2.82
C ILE A 190 -3.25 14.44 2.53
N SER A 191 -2.86 15.73 2.53
CA SER A 191 -3.75 16.86 2.24
C SER A 191 -4.24 16.85 0.79
N VAL A 192 -3.35 16.55 -0.17
CA VAL A 192 -3.74 16.41 -1.59
C VAL A 192 -4.72 15.26 -1.76
N THR A 193 -4.47 14.14 -1.10
CA THR A 193 -5.40 12.99 -1.15
C THR A 193 -6.77 13.34 -0.60
N ALA A 194 -6.84 14.13 0.49
CA ALA A 194 -8.10 14.63 1.04
C ALA A 194 -8.84 15.52 0.03
N VAL A 195 -8.15 16.51 -0.53
CA VAL A 195 -8.74 17.46 -1.50
C VAL A 195 -9.22 16.73 -2.77
N LEU A 196 -8.39 15.87 -3.34
CA LEU A 196 -8.77 15.10 -4.53
C LEU A 196 -9.89 14.10 -4.22
N GLY A 197 -9.93 13.54 -3.01
CA GLY A 197 -11.04 12.71 -2.53
C GLY A 197 -12.36 13.47 -2.49
N ILE A 198 -12.36 14.69 -1.96
CA ILE A 198 -13.54 15.57 -1.94
C ILE A 198 -14.01 15.86 -3.37
N ILE A 199 -13.10 16.31 -4.23
CA ILE A 199 -13.41 16.63 -5.62
C ILE A 199 -14.00 15.41 -6.35
N ALA A 200 -13.33 14.25 -6.22
CA ALA A 200 -13.78 13.03 -6.87
C ALA A 200 -15.14 12.54 -6.34
N ALA A 201 -15.38 12.56 -5.02
CA ALA A 201 -16.65 12.17 -4.43
C ALA A 201 -17.80 13.06 -4.92
N ILE A 202 -17.59 14.37 -4.96
CA ILE A 202 -18.60 15.33 -5.47
C ILE A 202 -18.84 15.09 -6.97
N THR A 203 -17.78 14.96 -7.76
CA THR A 203 -17.87 14.78 -9.23
C THR A 203 -18.64 13.50 -9.57
N LEU A 204 -18.32 12.36 -8.92
CA LEU A 204 -19.03 11.10 -9.20
C LEU A 204 -20.48 11.14 -8.76
N HIS A 205 -20.79 11.86 -7.68
CA HIS A 205 -22.17 12.07 -7.25
C HIS A 205 -22.97 12.93 -8.26
N LEU A 206 -22.41 14.06 -8.69
CA LEU A 206 -23.06 14.96 -9.64
C LEU A 206 -23.24 14.33 -11.03
N THR A 207 -22.34 13.44 -11.43
CA THR A 207 -22.46 12.69 -12.70
C THR A 207 -23.36 11.45 -12.61
N GLY A 208 -23.88 11.12 -11.42
CA GLY A 208 -24.70 9.94 -11.19
C GLY A 208 -23.95 8.60 -11.21
N LEU A 209 -22.61 8.63 -11.31
CA LEU A 209 -21.77 7.42 -11.36
C LEU A 209 -21.67 6.73 -9.99
N GLU A 210 -21.74 7.47 -8.90
CA GLU A 210 -21.79 6.93 -7.55
C GLU A 210 -22.72 7.76 -6.66
N ASN A 211 -23.70 7.11 -6.02
CA ASN A 211 -24.49 7.75 -4.99
C ASN A 211 -23.72 7.81 -3.68
N ILE A 212 -23.69 9.00 -3.06
CA ILE A 212 -23.10 9.17 -1.73
C ILE A 212 -23.88 8.32 -0.74
N LYS A 213 -23.18 7.35 -0.11
CA LYS A 213 -23.69 6.54 0.99
C LYS A 213 -22.90 6.84 2.24
N PHE A 214 -23.60 7.12 3.33
CA PHE A 214 -23.01 7.26 4.66
C PHE A 214 -24.04 6.88 5.73
N ILE A 215 -23.84 5.72 6.35
CA ILE A 215 -24.67 5.20 7.44
C ILE A 215 -23.80 5.13 8.68
N PHE A 216 -24.08 5.96 9.66
CA PHE A 216 -23.29 6.03 10.89
C PHE A 216 -23.44 4.76 11.72
N GLY A 217 -22.32 4.28 12.29
CA GLY A 217 -22.30 3.11 13.17
C GLY A 217 -20.94 2.95 13.86
N GLY A 218 -20.88 2.22 14.97
CA GLY A 218 -19.66 2.05 15.78
C GLY A 218 -18.49 1.45 15.01
N ASN A 219 -18.76 0.47 14.14
CA ASN A 219 -17.74 -0.14 13.28
C ASN A 219 -17.14 0.87 12.32
N LEU A 220 -17.93 1.82 11.82
CA LEU A 220 -17.45 2.87 10.91
C LEU A 220 -16.55 3.88 11.66
N VAL A 221 -16.90 4.24 12.89
CA VAL A 221 -16.07 5.10 13.75
C VAL A 221 -14.71 4.45 14.01
N PHE A 222 -14.71 3.16 14.40
CA PHE A 222 -13.47 2.41 14.57
C PHE A 222 -12.63 2.39 13.29
N ALA A 223 -13.27 2.13 12.13
CA ALA A 223 -12.58 2.10 10.84
C ALA A 223 -11.93 3.46 10.54
N PHE A 224 -12.63 4.58 10.76
CA PHE A 224 -12.04 5.92 10.57
C PHE A 224 -10.90 6.20 11.53
N LEU A 225 -11.04 5.91 12.81
CA LEU A 225 -9.97 6.15 13.79
C LEU A 225 -8.73 5.31 13.46
N TYR A 226 -8.90 4.00 13.23
CA TYR A 226 -7.80 3.12 12.88
C TYR A 226 -7.10 3.57 11.59
N THR A 227 -7.88 3.78 10.53
CA THR A 227 -7.28 4.09 9.22
C THR A 227 -6.70 5.49 9.15
N SER A 228 -7.29 6.50 9.82
CA SER A 228 -6.75 7.85 9.84
C SER A 228 -5.51 7.97 10.73
N ILE A 229 -5.58 7.44 11.96
CA ILE A 229 -4.50 7.65 12.95
C ILE A 229 -3.36 6.66 12.71
N LEU A 230 -3.66 5.36 12.73
CA LEU A 230 -2.61 4.34 12.64
C LEU A 230 -2.13 4.15 11.21
N ALA A 231 -3.06 3.86 10.27
CA ALA A 231 -2.68 3.50 8.92
C ALA A 231 -2.33 4.71 8.02
N THR A 232 -2.80 5.92 8.35
CA THR A 232 -2.45 7.13 7.58
C THR A 232 -1.41 7.96 8.32
N VAL A 233 -1.71 8.55 9.47
CA VAL A 233 -0.76 9.46 10.14
C VAL A 233 0.49 8.73 10.58
N LEU A 234 0.37 7.66 11.37
CA LEU A 234 1.53 6.94 11.91
C LEU A 234 2.29 6.18 10.81
N ALA A 235 1.63 5.29 10.09
CA ALA A 235 2.28 4.40 9.13
C ALA A 235 2.92 5.18 7.97
N THR A 236 2.23 6.17 7.39
CA THR A 236 2.79 7.00 6.31
C THR A 236 3.96 7.86 6.80
N THR A 237 3.90 8.36 8.04
CA THR A 237 5.04 9.09 8.64
C THR A 237 6.25 8.19 8.81
N LEU A 238 6.05 6.98 9.32
CA LEU A 238 7.13 6.00 9.49
C LEU A 238 7.69 5.59 8.13
N GLN A 239 6.84 5.27 7.15
CA GLN A 239 7.27 4.96 5.79
C GLN A 239 8.12 6.09 5.20
N THR A 240 7.60 7.30 5.13
CA THR A 240 8.28 8.45 4.51
C THR A 240 9.61 8.75 5.19
N LYS A 241 9.69 8.57 6.51
CA LYS A 241 10.90 8.83 7.29
C LYS A 241 11.96 7.75 7.14
N TYR A 242 11.56 6.48 7.05
CA TYR A 242 12.49 5.36 7.16
C TYR A 242 12.76 4.65 5.84
N GLN A 243 11.86 4.71 4.86
CA GLN A 243 12.06 4.08 3.54
C GLN A 243 13.32 4.61 2.84
N LYS A 244 13.66 5.89 2.96
CA LYS A 244 14.87 6.48 2.34
C LYS A 244 16.20 5.82 2.70
N VAL A 245 16.22 4.94 3.70
CA VAL A 245 17.42 4.22 4.16
C VAL A 245 17.66 2.92 3.38
N ILE A 246 16.65 2.45 2.64
CA ILE A 246 16.69 1.21 1.85
C ILE A 246 16.26 1.50 0.41
N THR A 247 16.56 0.58 -0.52
CA THR A 247 16.16 0.74 -1.92
C THR A 247 14.65 0.57 -2.10
N PRO A 248 14.02 1.19 -3.13
CA PRO A 248 12.60 1.00 -3.44
C PRO A 248 12.22 -0.47 -3.63
N THR A 249 13.03 -1.24 -4.36
CA THR A 249 12.79 -2.67 -4.57
C THR A 249 12.81 -3.44 -3.24
N LYS A 250 13.76 -3.15 -2.34
CA LYS A 250 13.80 -3.79 -1.03
C LYS A 250 12.62 -3.39 -0.16
N ALA A 251 12.21 -2.12 -0.19
CA ALA A 251 10.99 -1.67 0.47
C ALA A 251 9.76 -2.42 -0.06
N GLY A 252 9.67 -2.61 -1.37
CA GLY A 252 8.63 -3.40 -2.02
C GLY A 252 8.57 -4.85 -1.52
N ILE A 253 9.72 -5.53 -1.38
CA ILE A 253 9.80 -6.88 -0.81
C ILE A 253 9.30 -6.90 0.64
N ILE A 254 9.68 -5.91 1.45
CA ILE A 254 9.18 -5.79 2.83
C ILE A 254 7.67 -5.59 2.84
N PHE A 255 7.15 -4.69 2.01
CA PHE A 255 5.71 -4.43 1.96
C PHE A 255 4.91 -5.62 1.39
N SER A 256 5.54 -6.57 0.70
CA SER A 256 4.88 -7.83 0.28
C SER A 256 4.48 -8.75 1.45
N PHE A 257 4.81 -8.40 2.69
CA PHE A 257 4.22 -9.01 3.88
C PHE A 257 2.78 -8.54 4.15
N GLU A 258 2.38 -7.42 3.59
CA GLU A 258 1.02 -6.87 3.75
C GLU A 258 -0.08 -7.87 3.39
N PRO A 259 -0.03 -8.58 2.24
CA PRO A 259 -0.98 -9.64 1.91
C PRO A 259 -1.05 -10.79 2.93
N ILE A 260 0.07 -11.15 3.54
CA ILE A 260 0.10 -12.19 4.58
C ILE A 260 -0.70 -11.72 5.79
N PHE A 261 -0.43 -10.51 6.27
CA PHE A 261 -1.17 -9.93 7.39
C PHE A 261 -2.64 -9.72 7.04
N SER A 262 -2.93 -9.29 5.79
CA SER A 262 -4.32 -9.17 5.29
C SER A 262 -5.06 -10.50 5.36
N ALA A 263 -4.47 -11.60 4.86
CA ALA A 263 -5.09 -12.93 4.88
C ALA A 263 -5.32 -13.43 6.32
N VAL A 264 -4.34 -13.28 7.21
CA VAL A 264 -4.45 -13.68 8.62
C VAL A 264 -5.58 -12.91 9.32
N ILE A 265 -5.61 -11.59 9.13
CA ILE A 265 -6.62 -10.73 9.78
C ILE A 265 -8.00 -10.97 9.17
N ALA A 266 -8.11 -11.15 7.86
CA ALA A 266 -9.35 -11.47 7.19
C ALA A 266 -9.93 -12.82 7.66
N TYR A 267 -9.07 -13.82 7.90
CA TYR A 267 -9.50 -15.09 8.48
C TYR A 267 -10.17 -14.93 9.86
N TYR A 268 -9.53 -14.16 10.77
CA TYR A 268 -10.05 -13.99 12.15
C TYR A 268 -11.24 -13.02 12.25
N PHE A 269 -11.28 -11.96 11.45
CA PHE A 269 -12.27 -10.87 11.61
C PHE A 269 -13.44 -10.93 10.64
N ILE A 270 -13.27 -11.52 9.46
CA ILE A 270 -14.32 -11.62 8.44
C ILE A 270 -14.55 -13.07 7.99
N ASN A 271 -13.98 -14.06 8.68
CA ASN A 271 -14.11 -15.48 8.38
C ASN A 271 -13.78 -15.86 6.93
N GLU A 272 -12.84 -15.14 6.28
CA GLU A 272 -12.31 -15.54 4.98
C GLU A 272 -11.49 -16.84 5.14
N LYS A 273 -11.70 -17.80 4.23
CA LYS A 273 -11.00 -19.09 4.30
C LYS A 273 -9.53 -18.94 3.91
N VAL A 274 -8.64 -19.56 4.69
CA VAL A 274 -7.21 -19.68 4.37
C VAL A 274 -6.95 -21.10 3.88
N SER A 275 -6.48 -21.23 2.63
CA SER A 275 -6.14 -22.54 2.04
C SER A 275 -4.72 -22.99 2.45
N ARG A 276 -4.41 -24.29 2.20
CA ARG A 276 -3.03 -24.78 2.35
C ARG A 276 -2.06 -24.03 1.43
N PHE A 277 -2.50 -23.69 0.22
CA PHE A 277 -1.70 -22.89 -0.70
C PHE A 277 -1.43 -21.49 -0.18
N SER A 278 -2.39 -20.87 0.52
CA SER A 278 -2.17 -19.57 1.17
C SER A 278 -1.05 -19.63 2.22
N LEU A 279 -0.96 -20.71 3.00
CA LEU A 279 0.13 -20.89 3.96
C LEU A 279 1.49 -21.06 3.26
N ILE A 280 1.56 -21.89 2.22
CA ILE A 280 2.79 -22.09 1.43
C ILE A 280 3.19 -20.78 0.77
N GLY A 281 2.22 -20.02 0.22
CA GLY A 281 2.43 -18.70 -0.37
C GLY A 281 3.06 -17.71 0.62
N GLY A 282 2.56 -17.68 1.86
CA GLY A 282 3.14 -16.85 2.93
C GLY A 282 4.60 -17.21 3.23
N ILE A 283 4.94 -18.51 3.29
CA ILE A 283 6.32 -18.99 3.49
C ILE A 283 7.21 -18.56 2.31
N LEU A 284 6.74 -18.65 1.08
CA LEU A 284 7.51 -18.22 -0.10
C LEU A 284 7.79 -16.71 -0.10
N ILE A 285 6.82 -15.88 0.29
CA ILE A 285 7.01 -14.43 0.43
C ILE A 285 8.10 -14.14 1.47
N PHE A 286 8.04 -14.81 2.63
CA PHE A 286 9.08 -14.69 3.66
C PHE A 286 10.45 -15.14 3.16
N THR A 287 10.52 -16.25 2.43
CA THR A 287 11.76 -16.77 1.83
C THR A 287 12.34 -15.76 0.83
N GLY A 288 11.50 -15.10 0.02
CA GLY A 288 11.93 -14.05 -0.91
C GLY A 288 12.64 -12.89 -0.21
N LEU A 289 12.14 -12.45 0.96
CA LEU A 289 12.82 -11.44 1.76
C LEU A 289 14.19 -11.93 2.27
N LEU A 290 14.25 -13.16 2.81
CA LEU A 290 15.49 -13.74 3.32
C LEU A 290 16.55 -13.88 2.21
N VAL A 291 16.16 -14.34 1.03
CA VAL A 291 17.05 -14.46 -0.14
C VAL A 291 17.63 -13.11 -0.51
N THR A 292 16.80 -12.07 -0.62
CA THR A 292 17.26 -10.70 -0.90
C THR A 292 18.30 -10.23 0.14
N GLU A 293 18.02 -10.47 1.41
CA GLU A 293 18.88 -10.05 2.51
C GLU A 293 20.23 -10.79 2.52
N LEU A 294 20.22 -12.09 2.22
CA LEU A 294 21.44 -12.91 2.15
C LEU A 294 22.34 -12.48 0.98
N PHE A 295 21.77 -12.24 -0.20
CA PHE A 295 22.54 -11.75 -1.35
C PHE A 295 23.15 -10.37 -1.10
N ASP A 296 22.40 -9.44 -0.45
CA ASP A 296 22.94 -8.13 -0.07
C ASP A 296 24.15 -8.25 0.88
N LYS A 297 24.16 -9.26 1.79
CA LYS A 297 25.30 -9.50 2.70
C LYS A 297 26.49 -10.12 2.00
N LEU A 298 26.26 -11.09 1.11
CA LEU A 298 27.34 -11.78 0.38
C LEU A 298 28.10 -10.81 -0.54
N ILE A 299 27.39 -9.90 -1.22
CA ILE A 299 28.02 -8.91 -2.08
C ILE A 299 28.87 -7.93 -1.26
N LYS A 300 28.36 -7.46 -0.11
CA LYS A 300 29.10 -6.53 0.77
C LYS A 300 30.34 -7.13 1.43
N ASN A 301 30.40 -8.44 1.59
CA ASN A 301 31.57 -9.11 2.16
C ASN A 301 32.66 -9.38 1.11
N ASN A 302 32.34 -9.21 -0.18
CA ASN A 302 33.25 -9.41 -1.30
C ASN A 302 33.77 -8.08 -1.91
N GLU A 303 33.30 -6.94 -1.42
CA GLU A 303 33.81 -5.58 -1.67
C GLU A 303 34.64 -5.09 -0.48
#